data_bdc04b89ebe6577d141862b3b5187866
#
_entry.id   bdc04b89ebe6577d141862b3b5187866
#
_cell.length_a   1.000
_cell.length_b   1.000
_cell.length_c   1.000
_cell.angle_alpha   90.00
_cell.angle_beta   90.00
_cell.angle_gamma   90.00
#
_symmetry.space_group_name_H-M   'P 1'
#
loop_
_entity.id
_entity.type
_entity.pdbx_description
1 polymer ?
#
loop_
_entity_poly.entity_id
_entity_poly.type
_entity_poly.pdbx_seq_one_letter_code
_entity_poly.pdbx_strand_id
1 'polypeptide(L)'
;TVEGRESLQKLYHLLEAKGFQTRMEGVALLLDLCQTSPQLISTNIVQIFDHFVLRINDTHKKVKQQALEVLAEMTGLLEDALNPVMIRLVEGITKSLNSKDPGVHAA
;
A
#
# COMPACT_ATOMS: atom_id res chain seq x y z
N THR A 1 16.62 -9.05 -7.55
CA THR A 1 16.71 -9.92 -8.73
C THR A 1 16.06 -9.28 -9.94
N VAL A 2 16.45 -9.73 -11.13
CA VAL A 2 15.86 -9.24 -12.37
C VAL A 2 14.36 -9.56 -12.42
N GLU A 3 14.00 -10.76 -12.03
CA GLU A 3 12.59 -11.19 -12.01
C GLU A 3 11.74 -10.34 -11.07
N GLY A 4 12.26 -10.01 -9.90
CA GLY A 4 11.56 -9.15 -8.97
C GLY A 4 11.36 -7.76 -9.51
N ARG A 5 12.37 -7.20 -10.17
CA ARG A 5 12.28 -5.88 -10.77
C ARG A 5 11.25 -5.83 -11.89
N GLU A 6 11.22 -6.87 -12.73
CA GLU A 6 10.26 -6.98 -13.81
C GLU A 6 8.82 -7.08 -13.26
N SER A 7 8.64 -7.86 -12.21
CA SER A 7 7.32 -7.99 -11.56
C SER A 7 6.83 -6.65 -11.02
N LEU A 8 7.73 -5.88 -10.40
CA LEU A 8 7.36 -4.57 -9.88
C LEU A 8 7.05 -3.57 -10.98
N GLN A 9 7.82 -3.58 -12.06
CA GLN A 9 7.55 -2.70 -13.19
C GLN A 9 6.18 -3.01 -13.81
N LYS A 10 5.86 -4.30 -13.96
CA LYS A 10 4.57 -4.71 -14.46
C LYS A 10 3.46 -4.26 -13.53
N LEU A 11 3.66 -4.43 -12.23
CA LEU A 11 2.69 -4.01 -11.21
C LEU A 11 2.40 -2.52 -11.32
N TYR A 12 3.43 -1.69 -11.36
CA TYR A 12 3.27 -0.25 -11.44
C TYR A 12 2.56 0.16 -12.73
N HIS A 13 2.92 -0.48 -13.82
CA HIS A 13 2.29 -0.20 -15.12
C HIS A 13 0.79 -0.50 -15.09
N LEU A 14 0.42 -1.63 -14.52
CA LEU A 14 -0.99 -2.01 -14.39
C LEU A 14 -1.75 -1.06 -13.47
N LEU A 15 -1.14 -0.69 -12.34
CA LEU A 15 -1.79 0.20 -11.39
C LEU A 15 -2.03 1.60 -11.96
N GLU A 16 -1.23 2.03 -12.90
CA GLU A 16 -1.33 3.36 -13.52
C GLU A 16 -2.10 3.36 -14.84
N ALA A 17 -2.63 2.22 -15.25
CA ALA A 17 -3.31 2.11 -16.54
C ALA A 17 -4.58 2.97 -16.59
N LYS A 18 -4.94 3.40 -17.78
CA LYS A 18 -6.14 4.22 -17.99
C LYS A 18 -7.43 3.41 -17.83
N GLY A 19 -7.41 2.14 -18.26
CA GLY A 19 -8.58 1.27 -18.17
C GLY A 19 -8.75 0.74 -16.76
N PHE A 20 -9.97 0.84 -16.23
CA PHE A 20 -10.22 0.36 -14.88
C PHE A 20 -10.01 -1.15 -14.71
N GLN A 21 -10.31 -1.92 -15.75
CA GLN A 21 -10.10 -3.37 -15.72
C GLN A 21 -8.63 -3.70 -15.57
N THR A 22 -7.77 -2.97 -16.26
CA THR A 22 -6.32 -3.16 -16.16
C THR A 22 -5.82 -2.74 -14.78
N ARG A 23 -6.37 -1.67 -14.22
CA ARG A 23 -6.02 -1.27 -12.85
C ARG A 23 -6.44 -2.35 -11.84
N MET A 24 -7.61 -2.97 -12.05
CA MET A 24 -8.05 -4.09 -11.21
C MET A 24 -7.09 -5.29 -11.30
N GLU A 25 -6.56 -5.56 -12.48
CA GLU A 25 -5.54 -6.59 -12.65
C GLU A 25 -4.30 -6.26 -11.85
N GLY A 26 -3.90 -5.00 -11.83
CA GLY A 26 -2.76 -4.55 -11.02
C GLY A 26 -2.98 -4.77 -9.54
N VAL A 27 -4.16 -4.43 -9.05
CA VAL A 27 -4.51 -4.64 -7.64
C VAL A 27 -4.50 -6.12 -7.29
N ALA A 28 -5.04 -6.96 -8.17
CA ALA A 28 -5.01 -8.41 -7.98
C ALA A 28 -3.58 -8.97 -8.01
N LEU A 29 -2.75 -8.45 -8.91
CA LEU A 29 -1.34 -8.86 -8.98
C LEU A 29 -0.61 -8.50 -7.70
N LEU A 30 -0.90 -7.35 -7.12
CA LEU A 30 -0.29 -6.94 -5.86
C LEU A 30 -0.57 -7.95 -4.75
N LEU A 31 -1.83 -8.38 -4.63
CA LEU A 31 -2.19 -9.40 -3.65
C LEU A 31 -1.47 -10.71 -3.93
N ASP A 32 -1.41 -11.14 -5.19
CA ASP A 32 -0.72 -12.35 -5.58
C ASP A 32 0.76 -12.29 -5.19
N LEU A 33 1.42 -11.16 -5.45
CA LEU A 33 2.81 -10.98 -5.08
C LEU A 33 3.02 -10.98 -3.56
N CYS A 34 2.05 -10.47 -2.81
CA CYS A 34 2.11 -10.54 -1.36
C CYS A 34 2.09 -11.98 -0.86
N GLN A 35 1.37 -12.86 -1.54
CA GLN A 35 1.29 -14.27 -1.18
C GLN A 35 2.49 -15.06 -1.64
N THR A 36 2.99 -14.78 -2.84
CA THR A 36 4.08 -15.55 -3.45
C THR A 36 5.46 -14.99 -3.19
N SER A 37 5.58 -13.68 -3.02
CA SER A 37 6.87 -13.01 -2.86
C SER A 37 6.78 -11.90 -1.82
N PRO A 38 6.46 -12.24 -0.56
CA PRO A 38 6.25 -11.21 0.48
C PRO A 38 7.49 -10.36 0.73
N GLN A 39 8.69 -10.90 0.58
CA GLN A 39 9.91 -10.13 0.78
C GLN A 39 10.10 -9.06 -0.30
N LEU A 40 9.74 -9.38 -1.53
CA LEU A 40 9.79 -8.41 -2.62
C LEU A 40 8.88 -7.21 -2.31
N ILE A 41 7.69 -7.51 -1.84
CA ILE A 41 6.73 -6.48 -1.47
C ILE A 41 7.21 -5.65 -0.29
N SER A 42 7.68 -6.30 0.78
CA SER A 42 8.13 -5.58 1.97
C SER A 42 9.35 -4.71 1.70
N THR A 43 10.26 -5.17 0.86
CA THR A 43 11.46 -4.40 0.52
C THR A 43 11.13 -3.12 -0.24
N ASN A 44 10.05 -3.16 -1.04
CA ASN A 44 9.64 -2.04 -1.88
C ASN A 44 8.32 -1.43 -1.44
N ILE A 45 7.96 -1.63 -0.18
CA ILE A 45 6.62 -1.30 0.31
C ILE A 45 6.27 0.19 0.16
N VAL A 46 7.23 1.08 0.36
CA VAL A 46 6.98 2.51 0.27
C VAL A 46 6.59 2.90 -1.17
N GLN A 47 7.37 2.43 -2.14
CA GLN A 47 7.08 2.70 -3.55
C GLN A 47 5.77 2.07 -3.98
N ILE A 48 5.52 0.85 -3.53
CA ILE A 48 4.29 0.14 -3.86
C ILE A 48 3.09 0.91 -3.31
N PHE A 49 3.15 1.38 -2.08
CA PHE A 49 2.06 2.14 -1.50
C PHE A 49 1.85 3.48 -2.17
N ASP A 50 2.91 4.12 -2.66
CA ASP A 50 2.76 5.36 -3.41
C ASP A 50 1.84 5.18 -4.63
N HIS A 51 1.95 4.05 -5.30
CA HIS A 51 1.08 3.73 -6.43
C HIS A 51 -0.28 3.20 -5.97
N PHE A 52 -0.27 2.37 -4.94
CA PHE A 52 -1.48 1.70 -4.46
C PHE A 52 -2.47 2.66 -3.82
N VAL A 53 -1.99 3.68 -3.12
CA VAL A 53 -2.87 4.65 -2.47
C VAL A 53 -3.76 5.37 -3.49
N LEU A 54 -3.27 5.53 -4.71
CA LEU A 54 -4.07 6.12 -5.78
C LEU A 54 -5.26 5.23 -6.14
N ARG A 55 -5.11 3.91 -5.99
CA ARG A 55 -6.22 2.97 -6.26
C ARG A 55 -7.21 2.95 -5.10
N ILE A 56 -6.77 3.18 -3.88
CA ILE A 56 -7.67 3.32 -2.74
C ILE A 56 -8.58 4.55 -2.92
N ASN A 57 -8.06 5.57 -3.60
CA ASN A 57 -8.79 6.78 -3.92
C ASN A 57 -9.26 6.83 -5.37
N ASP A 58 -9.35 5.68 -6.03
CA ASP A 58 -9.73 5.62 -7.44
C ASP A 58 -11.14 6.15 -7.64
N THR A 59 -11.36 6.80 -8.77
CA THR A 59 -12.68 7.31 -9.14
C THR A 59 -13.66 6.18 -9.48
N HIS A 60 -13.14 5.02 -9.89
CA HIS A 60 -13.97 3.88 -10.22
C HIS A 60 -14.26 3.07 -8.96
N LYS A 61 -15.54 2.88 -8.65
CA LYS A 61 -15.96 2.22 -7.41
C LYS A 61 -15.42 0.81 -7.27
N LYS A 62 -15.39 0.05 -8.36
CA LYS A 62 -14.91 -1.35 -8.33
C LYS A 62 -13.43 -1.42 -8.01
N VAL A 63 -12.63 -0.53 -8.59
CA VAL A 63 -11.18 -0.46 -8.30
C VAL A 63 -10.98 -0.08 -6.83
N LYS A 64 -11.68 0.94 -6.38
CA LYS A 64 -11.59 1.41 -4.99
C LYS A 64 -11.95 0.30 -4.02
N GLN A 65 -13.06 -0.39 -4.26
CA GLN A 65 -13.51 -1.47 -3.38
C GLN A 65 -12.50 -2.62 -3.34
N GLN A 66 -12.01 -3.04 -4.51
CA GLN A 66 -11.00 -4.09 -4.59
C GLN A 66 -9.72 -3.70 -3.87
N ALA A 67 -9.29 -2.44 -4.03
CA ALA A 67 -8.09 -1.96 -3.38
C ALA A 67 -8.23 -2.00 -1.85
N LEU A 68 -9.39 -1.63 -1.33
CA LEU A 68 -9.64 -1.71 0.11
C LEU A 68 -9.65 -3.15 0.61
N GLU A 69 -10.23 -4.07 -0.16
CA GLU A 69 -10.21 -5.49 0.19
C GLU A 69 -8.80 -6.06 0.19
N VAL A 70 -8.02 -5.71 -0.83
CA VAL A 70 -6.62 -6.14 -0.92
C VAL A 70 -5.79 -5.56 0.22
N LEU A 71 -6.03 -4.30 0.57
CA LEU A 71 -5.32 -3.67 1.69
C LEU A 71 -5.57 -4.45 2.99
N ALA A 72 -6.80 -4.84 3.25
CA ALA A 72 -7.14 -5.61 4.43
C ALA A 72 -6.41 -6.96 4.46
N GLU A 73 -6.37 -7.65 3.32
CA GLU A 73 -5.65 -8.92 3.22
C GLU A 73 -4.15 -8.76 3.34
N MET A 74 -3.60 -7.72 2.71
CA MET A 74 -2.16 -7.42 2.81
C MET A 74 -1.73 -7.16 4.25
N THR A 75 -2.55 -6.48 5.01
CA THR A 75 -2.25 -6.18 6.41
C THR A 75 -2.05 -7.47 7.19
N GLY A 76 -2.88 -8.47 6.96
CA GLY A 76 -2.73 -9.77 7.61
C GLY A 76 -1.52 -10.56 7.11
N LEU A 77 -1.25 -10.50 5.79
CA LEU A 77 -0.15 -11.26 5.21
C LEU A 77 1.23 -10.66 5.50
N LEU A 78 1.31 -9.35 5.58
CA LEU A 78 2.57 -8.62 5.73
C LEU A 78 2.70 -7.95 7.09
N GLU A 79 1.97 -8.43 8.08
CA GLU A 79 1.94 -7.81 9.40
C GLU A 79 3.34 -7.54 9.93
N ASP A 80 4.22 -8.54 9.90
CA ASP A 80 5.59 -8.39 10.39
C ASP A 80 6.42 -7.47 9.51
N ALA A 81 6.20 -7.51 8.21
CA ALA A 81 6.95 -6.69 7.25
C ALA A 81 6.51 -5.24 7.27
N LEU A 82 5.21 -4.98 7.50
CA LEU A 82 4.66 -3.64 7.55
C LEU A 82 4.86 -2.97 8.91
N ASN A 83 5.11 -3.75 9.95
CA ASN A 83 5.19 -3.24 11.31
C ASN A 83 6.16 -2.07 11.46
N PRO A 84 7.41 -2.12 10.96
CA PRO A 84 8.31 -0.97 11.06
C PRO A 84 7.79 0.27 10.35
N VAL A 85 7.14 0.10 9.19
CA VAL A 85 6.56 1.22 8.44
C VAL A 85 5.37 1.81 9.20
N MET A 86 4.51 0.95 9.72
CA MET A 86 3.34 1.37 10.51
C MET A 86 3.76 2.11 11.77
N ILE A 87 4.79 1.63 12.46
CA ILE A 87 5.31 2.29 13.65
C ILE A 87 5.78 3.70 13.31
N ARG A 88 6.51 3.86 12.21
CA ARG A 88 6.97 5.18 11.77
C ARG A 88 5.82 6.11 11.46
N LEU A 89 4.79 5.61 10.80
CA LEU A 89 3.61 6.40 10.50
C LEU A 89 2.88 6.84 11.76
N VAL A 90 2.68 5.92 12.68
CA VAL A 90 2.03 6.21 13.96
C VAL A 90 2.84 7.20 14.76
N GLU A 91 4.15 7.02 14.85
CA GLU A 91 5.02 7.95 15.55
C GLU A 91 4.98 9.35 14.93
N GLY A 92 5.00 9.43 13.59
CA GLY A 92 4.90 10.69 12.89
C GLY A 92 3.59 11.40 13.16
N ILE A 93 2.49 10.66 13.12
CA ILE A 93 1.16 11.21 13.39
C ILE A 93 1.06 11.67 14.83
N THR A 94 1.49 10.82 15.78
CA THR A 94 1.46 11.15 17.20
C THR A 94 2.28 12.38 17.50
N LYS A 95 3.47 12.46 16.95
CA LYS A 95 4.37 13.59 17.14
C LYS A 95 3.76 14.88 16.58
N SER A 96 3.13 14.77 15.41
CA SER A 96 2.46 15.90 14.78
C SER A 96 1.29 16.40 15.61
N LEU A 97 0.48 15.47 16.15
CA LEU A 97 -0.65 15.82 17.00
C LEU A 97 -0.18 16.48 18.29
N ASN A 98 0.87 15.95 18.91
CA ASN A 98 1.43 16.53 20.13
C ASN A 98 1.97 17.94 19.88
N SER A 99 2.58 18.17 18.73
CA SER A 99 3.09 19.48 18.36
C SER A 99 1.98 20.49 18.12
N LYS A 100 0.85 20.03 17.58
CA LYS A 100 -0.27 20.90 17.23
C LYS A 100 -1.09 21.34 18.43
N ASP A 101 -1.18 20.51 19.47
CA ASP A 101 -2.12 20.74 20.55
C ASP A 101 -1.54 20.50 21.92
N PRO A 102 -0.48 21.22 22.30
CA PRO A 102 0.11 21.03 23.62
C PRO A 102 -0.86 21.39 24.74
N GLY A 103 -1.75 22.35 24.50
CA GLY A 103 -2.71 22.77 25.51
C GLY A 103 -3.71 21.68 25.85
N VAL A 104 -4.16 20.94 24.87
CA VAL A 104 -5.08 19.83 25.07
C VAL A 104 -4.45 18.74 25.93
N HIS A 105 -3.20 18.44 25.67
CA HIS A 105 -2.48 17.42 26.44
C HIS A 105 -2.13 17.88 27.85
N ALA A 106 -2.00 19.17 28.05
CA ALA A 106 -1.75 19.71 29.37
C ALA A 106 -2.99 19.69 30.24
N ALA A 107 -4.13 19.73 29.60
CA ALA A 107 -5.40 19.68 30.32
C ALA A 107 -5.72 18.26 30.74
#